data_dc2ff10409040cbcd186dd997d7f37b4
#
_entry.id   dc2ff10409040cbcd186dd997d7f37b4
#
_cell.length_a   1.000
_cell.length_b   1.000
_cell.length_c   1.000
_cell.angle_alpha   90.00
_cell.angle_beta   90.00
_cell.angle_gamma   90.00
#
_symmetry.space_group_name_H-M   'P 1'
#
loop_
_entity.id
_entity.type
_entity.pdbx_description
1 polymer ?
#
loop_
_entity_poly.entity_id
_entity_poly.type
_entity_poly.pdbx_seq_one_letter_code
_entity_poly.pdbx_strand_id
1 'polypeptide(L)'
;MKRVLVSVVDDDRFFRESMSRLMRSMGYTVHISSSAADFLASPRLAETGCLIADVQMPVMTGLELYRRLIDTGHAIPTILVTAFPNDVDQARALNDSAVCYLRKPVDEEHLTRCVREALKSDLSLEEDS
;
A
#
# COMPACT_ATOMS: atom_id res chain seq x y z
N MET A 1 1.81 -0.91 -23.22
CA MET A 1 1.63 -1.55 -21.91
C MET A 1 1.26 -0.51 -20.87
N LYS A 2 0.23 -0.80 -20.09
CA LYS A 2 -0.13 0.05 -18.96
C LYS A 2 0.89 -0.12 -17.85
N ARG A 3 1.37 1.00 -17.31
CA ARG A 3 2.19 0.98 -16.11
C ARG A 3 1.30 0.71 -14.91
N VAL A 4 1.81 -0.06 -13.97
CA VAL A 4 1.09 -0.32 -12.73
C VAL A 4 1.11 0.93 -11.85
N LEU A 5 -0.04 1.27 -11.28
CA LEU A 5 -0.16 2.38 -10.35
C LEU A 5 0.06 1.89 -8.92
N VAL A 6 1.04 2.47 -8.24
CA VAL A 6 1.26 2.26 -6.81
C VAL A 6 0.78 3.51 -6.09
N SER A 7 -0.13 3.35 -5.15
CA SER A 7 -0.61 4.46 -4.32
C SER A 7 0.08 4.43 -2.96
N VAL A 8 0.51 5.60 -2.49
CA VAL A 8 1.16 5.75 -1.19
C VAL A 8 0.33 6.68 -0.33
N VAL A 9 -0.08 6.21 0.83
CA VAL A 9 -0.89 6.98 1.77
C VAL A 9 -0.13 7.10 3.09
N ASP A 10 0.30 8.29 3.42
CA ASP A 10 1.07 8.57 4.63
C ASP A 10 0.98 10.06 4.94
N ASP A 11 0.83 10.42 6.19
CA ASP A 11 0.79 11.83 6.59
C ASP A 11 2.18 12.46 6.65
N ASP A 12 3.25 11.65 6.59
CA ASP A 12 4.62 12.12 6.56
C ASP A 12 5.06 12.42 5.12
N ARG A 13 5.30 13.69 4.83
CA ARG A 13 5.71 14.14 3.50
C ARG A 13 7.02 13.50 3.03
N PHE A 14 7.98 13.37 3.91
CA PHE A 14 9.28 12.80 3.55
C PHE A 14 9.15 11.34 3.14
N PHE A 15 8.34 10.59 3.86
CA PHE A 15 8.08 9.19 3.50
C PHE A 15 7.37 9.09 2.15
N ARG A 16 6.34 9.92 1.93
CA ARG A 16 5.63 9.94 0.64
C ARG A 16 6.59 10.20 -0.52
N GLU A 17 7.44 11.20 -0.37
CA GLU A 17 8.39 11.56 -1.44
C GLU A 17 9.43 10.47 -1.67
N SER A 18 9.94 9.85 -0.60
CA SER A 18 10.90 8.75 -0.71
C SER A 18 10.30 7.56 -1.43
N MET A 19 9.08 7.17 -1.07
CA MET A 19 8.40 6.04 -1.69
C MET A 19 8.07 6.35 -3.15
N SER A 20 7.67 7.58 -3.43
CA SER A 20 7.37 8.01 -4.79
C SER A 20 8.60 7.86 -5.69
N ARG A 21 9.75 8.34 -5.23
CA ARG A 21 11.01 8.22 -5.99
C ARG A 21 11.39 6.76 -6.21
N LEU A 22 11.30 5.95 -5.17
CA LEU A 22 11.68 4.55 -5.26
C LEU A 22 10.78 3.81 -6.25
N MET A 23 9.47 3.99 -6.14
CA MET A 23 8.53 3.29 -7.02
C MET A 23 8.69 3.73 -8.47
N ARG A 24 8.90 5.02 -8.71
CA ARG A 24 9.15 5.53 -10.06
C ARG A 24 10.43 4.97 -10.65
N SER A 25 11.46 4.82 -9.83
CA SER A 25 12.73 4.23 -10.29
C SER A 25 12.56 2.79 -10.73
N MET A 26 11.53 2.11 -10.24
CA MET A 26 11.20 0.74 -10.62
C MET A 26 10.25 0.66 -11.82
N GLY A 27 9.86 1.80 -12.39
CA GLY A 27 9.01 1.85 -13.58
C GLY A 27 7.51 1.94 -13.30
N TYR A 28 7.10 2.12 -12.04
CA TYR A 28 5.69 2.28 -11.69
C TYR A 28 5.25 3.73 -11.78
N THR A 29 3.96 3.95 -12.04
CA THR A 29 3.36 5.26 -11.80
C THR A 29 2.94 5.34 -10.34
N VAL A 30 2.92 6.55 -9.78
CA VAL A 30 2.69 6.73 -8.35
C VAL A 30 1.64 7.80 -8.11
N HIS A 31 0.72 7.51 -7.19
CA HIS A 31 -0.23 8.47 -6.67
C HIS A 31 -0.01 8.58 -5.17
N ILE A 32 0.11 9.79 -4.66
CA ILE A 32 0.34 10.02 -3.23
C ILE A 32 -0.87 10.71 -2.60
N SER A 33 -1.19 10.33 -1.37
CA SER A 33 -2.25 10.94 -0.58
C SER A 33 -1.73 11.15 0.84
N SER A 34 -2.12 12.25 1.45
CA SER A 34 -1.67 12.58 2.81
C SER A 34 -2.59 12.03 3.91
N SER A 35 -3.74 11.48 3.52
CA SER A 35 -4.69 10.88 4.47
C SER A 35 -5.48 9.78 3.80
N ALA A 36 -6.07 8.92 4.64
CA ALA A 36 -6.95 7.85 4.16
C ALA A 36 -8.18 8.46 3.46
N ALA A 37 -8.73 9.55 4.01
CA ALA A 37 -9.89 10.20 3.41
C ALA A 37 -9.60 10.70 2.00
N ASP A 38 -8.44 11.32 1.79
CA ASP A 38 -8.04 11.81 0.47
C ASP A 38 -7.91 10.65 -0.52
N PHE A 39 -7.33 9.55 -0.09
CA PHE A 39 -7.20 8.37 -0.94
C PHE A 39 -8.57 7.78 -1.31
N LEU A 40 -9.45 7.65 -0.32
CA LEU A 40 -10.79 7.09 -0.56
C LEU A 40 -11.62 7.96 -1.50
N ALA A 41 -11.40 9.28 -1.50
CA ALA A 41 -12.10 10.20 -2.38
C ALA A 41 -11.46 10.33 -3.76
N SER A 42 -10.28 9.75 -3.96
CA SER A 42 -9.54 9.89 -5.20
C SER A 42 -10.09 9.00 -6.31
N PRO A 43 -10.23 9.52 -7.54
CA PRO A 43 -10.58 8.67 -8.68
C PRO A 43 -9.47 7.66 -9.02
N ARG A 44 -8.24 7.88 -8.52
CA ARG A 44 -7.13 6.97 -8.75
C ARG A 44 -7.21 5.71 -7.89
N LEU A 45 -8.12 5.66 -6.90
CA LEU A 45 -8.30 4.47 -6.06
C LEU A 45 -8.59 3.23 -6.91
N ALA A 46 -9.53 3.34 -7.83
CA ALA A 46 -9.94 2.22 -8.67
C ALA A 46 -8.83 1.72 -9.61
N GLU A 47 -7.85 2.55 -9.89
CA GLU A 47 -6.72 2.19 -10.75
C GLU A 47 -5.53 1.61 -9.99
N THR A 48 -5.58 1.64 -8.66
CA THR A 48 -4.44 1.25 -7.82
C THR A 48 -4.20 -0.25 -7.86
N GLY A 49 -2.99 -0.63 -8.26
CA GLY A 49 -2.58 -2.03 -8.30
C GLY A 49 -1.91 -2.50 -7.01
N CYS A 50 -1.33 -1.56 -6.25
CA CYS A 50 -0.69 -1.85 -4.98
C CYS A 50 -0.77 -0.61 -4.09
N LEU A 51 -1.12 -0.80 -2.82
CA LEU A 51 -1.21 0.28 -1.84
C LEU A 51 -0.12 0.13 -0.79
N ILE A 52 0.58 1.22 -0.51
CA ILE A 52 1.51 1.32 0.62
C ILE A 52 0.89 2.33 1.59
N ALA A 53 0.51 1.90 2.77
CA ALA A 53 -0.21 2.74 3.72
C ALA A 53 0.44 2.72 5.10
N ASP A 54 0.57 3.91 5.70
CA ASP A 54 1.03 4.07 7.07
C ASP A 54 -0.07 3.63 8.03
N VAL A 55 0.30 2.88 9.06
CA VAL A 55 -0.65 2.45 10.10
C VAL A 55 -1.06 3.64 10.97
N GLN A 56 -0.09 4.44 11.42
CA GLN A 56 -0.36 5.57 12.32
C GLN A 56 -0.67 6.85 11.55
N MET A 57 -1.95 7.07 11.27
CA MET A 57 -2.43 8.30 10.65
C MET A 57 -3.56 8.89 11.48
N PRO A 58 -3.71 10.23 11.52
CA PRO A 58 -4.85 10.85 12.18
C PRO A 58 -6.16 10.44 11.56
N VAL A 59 -7.21 10.36 12.34
CA VAL A 59 -8.60 10.12 11.96
C VAL A 59 -8.86 8.67 11.53
N MET A 60 -8.16 8.19 10.50
CA MET A 60 -8.29 6.82 10.05
C MET A 60 -6.90 6.20 9.88
N THR A 61 -6.66 5.10 10.59
CA THR A 61 -5.39 4.38 10.49
C THR A 61 -5.28 3.60 9.18
N GLY A 62 -4.06 3.17 8.85
CA GLY A 62 -3.86 2.32 7.67
C GLY A 62 -4.61 0.99 7.76
N LEU A 63 -4.72 0.43 8.97
CA LEU A 63 -5.48 -0.80 9.19
C LEU A 63 -6.97 -0.58 8.93
N GLU A 64 -7.51 0.54 9.41
CA GLU A 64 -8.91 0.88 9.18
C GLU A 64 -9.17 1.16 7.69
N LEU A 65 -8.24 1.84 7.02
CA LEU A 65 -8.32 2.07 5.58
C LEU A 65 -8.37 0.75 4.83
N TYR A 66 -7.46 -0.15 5.15
CA TYR A 66 -7.38 -1.46 4.49
C TYR A 66 -8.68 -2.24 4.70
N ARG A 67 -9.21 -2.25 5.93
CA ARG A 67 -10.47 -2.91 6.23
C ARG A 67 -11.63 -2.29 5.45
N ARG A 68 -11.65 -0.97 5.34
CA ARG A 68 -12.66 -0.26 4.56
C ARG A 68 -12.62 -0.67 3.09
N LEU A 69 -11.42 -0.80 2.52
CA LEU A 69 -11.26 -1.22 1.13
C LEU A 69 -11.81 -2.62 0.92
N ILE A 70 -11.49 -3.56 1.82
CA ILE A 70 -12.01 -4.92 1.75
C ILE A 70 -13.55 -4.90 1.80
N ASP A 71 -14.11 -4.17 2.76
CA ASP A 71 -15.56 -4.13 3.00
C ASP A 71 -16.31 -3.49 1.83
N THR A 72 -15.68 -2.62 1.07
CA THR A 72 -16.31 -1.96 -0.09
C THR A 72 -15.98 -2.63 -1.42
N GLY A 73 -15.35 -3.79 -1.39
CA GLY A 73 -15.09 -4.57 -2.60
C GLY A 73 -13.85 -4.17 -3.39
N HIS A 74 -12.97 -3.37 -2.82
CA HIS A 74 -11.72 -2.96 -3.45
C HIS A 74 -10.59 -3.87 -2.98
N ALA A 75 -10.38 -4.98 -3.67
CA ALA A 75 -9.34 -5.95 -3.32
C ALA A 75 -7.97 -5.49 -3.80
N ILE A 76 -7.42 -4.47 -3.13
CA ILE A 76 -6.12 -3.90 -3.49
C ILE A 76 -5.04 -4.56 -2.64
N PRO A 77 -4.01 -5.20 -3.25
CA PRO A 77 -2.88 -5.72 -2.49
C PRO A 77 -2.24 -4.60 -1.68
N THR A 78 -2.15 -4.77 -0.37
CA THR A 78 -1.75 -3.69 0.54
C THR A 78 -0.54 -4.07 1.37
N ILE A 79 0.42 -3.14 1.43
CA ILE A 79 1.59 -3.20 2.30
C ILE A 79 1.39 -2.13 3.38
N LEU A 80 1.39 -2.57 4.63
CA LEU A 80 1.25 -1.66 5.76
C LEU A 80 2.62 -1.35 6.34
N VAL A 81 2.88 -0.08 6.64
CA VAL A 81 4.15 0.37 7.21
C VAL A 81 3.88 1.12 8.51
N THR A 82 4.79 1.00 9.48
CA THR A 82 4.59 1.62 10.78
C THR A 82 5.91 1.96 11.45
N ALA A 83 5.97 3.14 12.12
CA ALA A 83 7.10 3.49 12.98
C ALA A 83 7.00 2.78 14.34
N PHE A 84 5.82 2.30 14.71
CA PHE A 84 5.54 1.69 16.02
C PHE A 84 4.86 0.34 15.85
N PRO A 85 5.61 -0.69 15.41
CA PRO A 85 5.03 -2.00 15.19
C PRO A 85 4.59 -2.65 16.50
N ASN A 86 3.47 -3.36 16.47
CA ASN A 86 3.02 -4.15 17.60
C ASN A 86 2.35 -5.44 17.11
N ASP A 87 2.34 -6.45 17.98
CA ASP A 87 1.89 -7.78 17.61
C ASP A 87 0.40 -7.84 17.28
N VAL A 88 -0.42 -7.01 17.95
CA VAL A 88 -1.87 -6.99 17.71
C VAL A 88 -2.17 -6.47 16.30
N ASP A 89 -1.55 -5.35 15.93
CA ASP A 89 -1.73 -4.76 14.60
C ASP A 89 -1.20 -5.68 13.52
N GLN A 90 -0.04 -6.31 13.76
CA GLN A 90 0.55 -7.24 12.82
C GLN A 90 -0.35 -8.44 12.59
N ALA A 91 -0.88 -9.04 13.66
CA ALA A 91 -1.79 -10.18 13.56
C ALA A 91 -3.05 -9.80 12.79
N ARG A 92 -3.60 -8.62 13.05
CA ARG A 92 -4.80 -8.13 12.36
C ARG A 92 -4.53 -7.94 10.86
N ALA A 93 -3.39 -7.34 10.51
CA ALA A 93 -3.01 -7.13 9.12
C ALA A 93 -2.88 -8.46 8.38
N LEU A 94 -2.23 -9.43 8.98
CA LEU A 94 -2.03 -10.75 8.36
C LEU A 94 -3.33 -11.53 8.26
N ASN A 95 -4.21 -11.43 9.26
CA ASN A 95 -5.53 -12.05 9.21
C ASN A 95 -6.38 -11.48 8.07
N ASP A 96 -6.23 -10.19 7.79
CA ASP A 96 -6.96 -9.54 6.70
C ASP A 96 -6.24 -9.70 5.35
N SER A 97 -5.18 -10.50 5.30
CA SER A 97 -4.44 -10.86 4.09
C SER A 97 -3.63 -9.72 3.48
N ALA A 98 -3.16 -8.78 4.30
CA ALA A 98 -2.20 -7.79 3.85
C ALA A 98 -0.94 -8.50 3.35
N VAL A 99 -0.33 -7.94 2.31
CA VAL A 99 0.85 -8.56 1.70
C VAL A 99 2.04 -8.55 2.68
N CYS A 100 2.27 -7.40 3.31
CA CYS A 100 3.36 -7.23 4.27
C CYS A 100 2.98 -6.22 5.35
N TYR A 101 3.64 -6.36 6.49
CA TYR A 101 3.57 -5.39 7.58
C TYR A 101 5.01 -5.05 7.92
N LEU A 102 5.43 -3.83 7.61
CA LEU A 102 6.84 -3.44 7.66
C LEU A 102 7.09 -2.34 8.68
N ARG A 103 8.26 -2.36 9.29
CA ARG A 103 8.70 -1.35 10.24
C ARG A 103 9.44 -0.23 9.50
N LYS A 104 9.17 1.03 9.89
CA LYS A 104 9.96 2.18 9.44
C LYS A 104 11.23 2.31 10.30
N PRO A 105 12.36 2.71 9.73
CA PRO A 105 12.60 2.97 8.31
C PRO A 105 12.56 1.67 7.52
N VAL A 106 11.91 1.70 6.37
CA VAL A 106 11.76 0.48 5.57
C VAL A 106 13.07 0.16 4.84
N ASP A 107 13.41 -1.12 4.81
CA ASP A 107 14.48 -1.61 3.96
C ASP A 107 14.00 -1.63 2.52
N GLU A 108 14.69 -0.90 1.64
CA GLU A 108 14.27 -0.77 0.24
C GLU A 108 14.17 -2.11 -0.47
N GLU A 109 15.14 -2.99 -0.23
CA GLU A 109 15.15 -4.31 -0.85
C GLU A 109 13.94 -5.14 -0.40
N HIS A 110 13.65 -5.11 0.89
CA HIS A 110 12.49 -5.82 1.44
C HIS A 110 11.17 -5.25 0.90
N LEU A 111 11.05 -3.92 0.87
CA LEU A 111 9.87 -3.26 0.31
C LEU A 111 9.68 -3.62 -1.16
N THR A 112 10.76 -3.59 -1.94
CA THR A 112 10.73 -3.96 -3.35
C THR A 112 10.19 -5.36 -3.55
N ARG A 113 10.64 -6.31 -2.72
CA ARG A 113 10.13 -7.69 -2.78
C ARG A 113 8.65 -7.76 -2.45
N CYS A 114 8.20 -6.98 -1.46
CA CYS A 114 6.79 -6.94 -1.09
C CYS A 114 5.93 -6.39 -2.23
N VAL A 115 6.38 -5.34 -2.89
CA VAL A 115 5.67 -4.75 -4.03
C VAL A 115 5.59 -5.76 -5.18
N ARG A 116 6.68 -6.42 -5.49
CA ARG A 116 6.70 -7.45 -6.54
C ARG A 116 5.75 -8.60 -6.20
N GLU A 117 5.73 -9.02 -4.94
CA GLU A 117 4.83 -10.07 -4.48
C GLU A 117 3.36 -9.65 -4.62
N ALA A 118 3.06 -8.40 -4.26
CA ALA A 118 1.72 -7.84 -4.40
C ALA A 118 1.26 -7.86 -5.86
N LEU A 119 2.13 -7.46 -6.77
CA LEU A 119 1.79 -7.35 -8.19
C LEU A 119 1.85 -8.67 -8.93
N LYS A 120 2.58 -9.64 -8.41
CA LYS A 120 2.70 -10.98 -8.99
C LYS A 120 1.36 -11.71 -9.02
N SER A 121 0.53 -11.51 -8.00
CA SER A 121 -0.80 -12.13 -7.95
C SER A 121 -1.66 -11.70 -9.13
N ASP A 122 -1.61 -10.42 -9.49
CA ASP A 122 -2.35 -9.89 -10.64
C ASP A 122 -1.82 -10.46 -11.95
N LEU A 123 -0.51 -10.55 -12.09
CA LEU A 123 0.12 -11.12 -13.28
C LEU A 123 -0.23 -12.60 -13.44
N SER A 124 -0.26 -13.35 -12.36
CA SER A 124 -0.64 -14.76 -12.38
C SER A 124 -2.07 -14.95 -12.88
N LEU A 125 -2.98 -14.09 -12.44
CA LEU A 125 -4.37 -14.13 -12.88
C LEU A 125 -4.50 -13.84 -14.39
N GLU A 126 -3.71 -12.90 -14.91
CA GLU A 126 -3.70 -12.56 -16.32
C GLU A 126 -3.14 -13.71 -17.16
N GLU A 127 -2.11 -14.38 -16.69
CA GLU A 127 -1.49 -15.50 -17.38
C GLU A 127 -2.41 -16.71 -17.48
N ASP A 128 -3.26 -16.91 -16.48
CA ASP A 128 -4.18 -18.04 -16.43
C ASP A 128 -5.44 -17.82 -17.28
N SER A 129 -5.65 -16.59 -17.72
CA SER A 129 -6.77 -16.28 -18.58
C SER A 129 -6.35 -16.30 -20.05
#